data_49bf8c555581b09cce8e0b6b66fab39d
#
_entry.id   49bf8c555581b09cce8e0b6b66fab39d
#
_cell.length_a   1.000
_cell.length_b   1.000
_cell.length_c   1.000
_cell.angle_alpha   90.00
_cell.angle_beta   90.00
_cell.angle_gamma   90.00
#
_symmetry.space_group_name_H-M   'P 1'
#
loop_
_entity.id
_entity.type
_entity.pdbx_description
1 polymer ?
#
loop_
_entity_poly.entity_id
_entity_poly.type
_entity_poly.pdbx_seq_one_letter_code
_entity_poly.pdbx_strand_id
1 'polypeptide(L)'
;MGIGHSAIRDEFISDEKYSGSLPYVGLSWSRFHGAYGYRLIFEFERSASVKNHNISAQITEATFDLEYLYPVGNFLLLSNDLALLVGPSAEFFLHFRNQNMASGGSSLFNALSFSSLLSAAAKAEAYYPLNDVFQIDFGARLSILSLGARMINPEKNDVSAVKVLTVLSSIRLSTEIAARYRVANPLTLALVYQFKYTRIAGWDLFLSGSDTFIAAITYDL
;
A
#
# COMPACT_ATOMS: atom_id res chain seq x y z
N MET A 1 3.28 5.88 -12.54
CA MET A 1 2.57 7.01 -11.89
C MET A 1 1.08 6.71 -11.83
N GLY A 2 0.38 7.18 -10.82
CA GLY A 2 -1.04 6.88 -10.67
C GLY A 2 -1.79 7.98 -9.93
N ILE A 3 -3.10 7.82 -9.89
CA ILE A 3 -4.00 8.63 -9.10
C ILE A 3 -4.91 7.70 -8.32
N GLY A 4 -5.03 7.94 -7.02
CA GLY A 4 -5.87 7.17 -6.12
C GLY A 4 -6.87 8.03 -5.38
N HIS A 5 -7.80 7.35 -4.74
CA HIS A 5 -8.72 7.92 -3.76
C HIS A 5 -8.51 7.21 -2.44
N SER A 6 -8.42 7.96 -1.35
CA SER A 6 -8.27 7.40 -0.01
C SER A 6 -9.35 7.88 0.92
N ALA A 7 -9.74 6.99 1.83
CA ALA A 7 -10.62 7.28 2.94
C ALA A 7 -9.96 6.81 4.24
N ILE A 8 -9.84 7.71 5.21
CA ILE A 8 -9.15 7.46 6.48
C ILE A 8 -10.03 7.85 7.65
N ARG A 9 -10.03 6.99 8.66
CA ARG A 9 -10.58 7.25 10.00
C ARG A 9 -9.49 6.98 11.02
N ASP A 10 -9.21 7.93 11.87
CA ASP A 10 -8.21 7.83 12.92
C ASP A 10 -8.83 8.34 14.23
N GLU A 11 -9.35 7.40 15.04
CA GLU A 11 -10.07 7.71 16.30
C GLU A 11 -9.20 8.42 17.32
N PHE A 12 -7.89 8.32 17.17
CA PHE A 12 -6.95 9.02 18.06
C PHE A 12 -7.01 10.55 17.92
N ILE A 13 -7.25 11.03 16.68
CA ILE A 13 -7.32 12.48 16.41
C ILE A 13 -8.78 12.93 16.29
N SER A 14 -9.63 12.12 15.66
CA SER A 14 -11.03 12.40 15.43
C SER A 14 -11.77 11.15 14.96
N ASP A 15 -12.98 10.93 15.49
CA ASP A 15 -13.89 9.87 15.01
C ASP A 15 -14.38 10.09 13.58
N GLU A 16 -14.01 11.20 12.96
CA GLU A 16 -14.47 11.60 11.66
C GLU A 16 -13.72 10.90 10.53
N LYS A 17 -14.42 10.62 9.45
CA LYS A 17 -13.88 10.06 8.23
C LYS A 17 -13.43 11.18 7.28
N TYR A 18 -12.23 11.06 6.76
CA TYR A 18 -11.65 11.95 5.75
C TYR A 18 -11.52 11.22 4.43
N SER A 19 -11.71 11.90 3.32
CA SER A 19 -11.49 11.34 2.00
C SER A 19 -10.90 12.37 1.03
N GLY A 20 -10.16 11.89 0.05
CA GLY A 20 -9.54 12.75 -0.95
C GLY A 20 -8.67 11.99 -1.94
N SER A 21 -8.16 12.71 -2.93
CA SER A 21 -7.30 12.14 -3.95
C SER A 21 -5.84 12.06 -3.47
N LEU A 22 -5.17 10.97 -3.82
CA LEU A 22 -3.77 10.68 -3.54
C LEU A 22 -3.01 10.44 -4.84
N PRO A 23 -2.23 11.40 -5.32
CA PRO A 23 -1.22 11.14 -6.34
C PRO A 23 -0.24 10.08 -5.88
N TYR A 24 0.09 9.16 -6.76
CA TYR A 24 0.92 7.99 -6.52
C TYR A 24 2.15 8.01 -7.42
N VAL A 25 3.30 7.66 -6.85
CA VAL A 25 4.53 7.36 -7.57
C VAL A 25 5.10 6.07 -7.01
N GLY A 26 5.43 5.12 -7.86
CA GLY A 26 6.05 3.86 -7.47
C GLY A 26 7.26 3.53 -8.34
N LEU A 27 8.23 2.85 -7.74
CA LEU A 27 9.39 2.27 -8.37
C LEU A 27 9.48 0.81 -7.92
N SER A 28 9.72 -0.08 -8.87
CA SER A 28 9.95 -1.48 -8.55
C SER A 28 11.17 -2.01 -9.31
N TRP A 29 11.90 -2.88 -8.65
CA TRP A 29 12.98 -3.63 -9.25
C TRP A 29 12.81 -5.09 -8.89
N SER A 30 12.89 -5.97 -9.89
CA SER A 30 12.71 -7.41 -9.70
C SER A 30 13.80 -8.18 -10.42
N ARG A 31 14.19 -9.31 -9.85
CA ARG A 31 15.11 -10.25 -10.47
C ARG A 31 14.63 -11.67 -10.21
N PHE A 32 14.47 -12.41 -11.28
CA PHE A 32 14.07 -13.81 -11.25
C PHE A 32 15.26 -14.70 -11.63
N HIS A 33 15.49 -15.75 -10.85
CA HIS A 33 16.50 -16.77 -11.07
C HIS A 33 15.82 -18.15 -11.11
N GLY A 34 15.45 -18.60 -12.30
CA GLY A 34 14.82 -19.91 -12.48
C GLY A 34 13.54 -20.05 -11.66
N ALA A 35 13.62 -20.78 -10.54
CA ALA A 35 12.46 -21.13 -9.74
C ALA A 35 12.07 -20.12 -8.65
N TYR A 36 12.80 -19.03 -8.47
CA TYR A 36 12.48 -18.02 -7.47
C TYR A 36 12.82 -16.61 -7.94
N GLY A 37 12.19 -15.63 -7.35
CA GLY A 37 12.43 -14.23 -7.63
C GLY A 37 12.38 -13.38 -6.38
N TYR A 38 13.04 -12.26 -6.42
CA TYR A 38 12.89 -11.22 -5.41
C TYR A 38 12.54 -9.90 -6.07
N ARG A 39 11.78 -9.10 -5.35
CA ARG A 39 11.33 -7.80 -5.80
C ARG A 39 11.49 -6.79 -4.68
N LEU A 40 11.98 -5.61 -5.03
CA LEU A 40 11.98 -4.43 -4.20
C LEU A 40 10.95 -3.46 -4.76
N ILE A 41 10.08 -2.93 -3.92
CA ILE A 41 9.06 -1.97 -4.32
C ILE A 41 9.16 -0.77 -3.38
N PHE A 42 9.14 0.40 -3.96
CA PHE A 42 8.98 1.66 -3.24
C PHE A 42 7.73 2.38 -3.79
N GLU A 43 6.84 2.75 -2.90
CA GLU A 43 5.62 3.48 -3.21
C GLU A 43 5.54 4.76 -2.37
N PHE A 44 5.10 5.82 -2.99
CA PHE A 44 4.90 7.11 -2.34
C PHE A 44 3.57 7.71 -2.78
N GLU A 45 2.76 8.08 -1.79
CA GLU A 45 1.45 8.69 -1.97
C GLU A 45 1.39 9.97 -1.12
N ARG A 46 0.89 11.07 -1.71
CA ARG A 46 0.74 12.33 -0.99
C ARG A 46 -0.53 13.05 -1.41
N SER A 47 -1.43 13.28 -0.47
CA SER A 47 -2.61 14.10 -0.71
C SER A 47 -2.28 15.58 -0.64
N ALA A 48 -2.88 16.37 -1.51
CA ALA A 48 -2.89 17.83 -1.35
C ALA A 48 -3.79 18.23 -0.16
N SER A 49 -4.95 17.60 -0.05
CA SER A 49 -5.89 17.78 1.05
C SER A 49 -6.93 16.67 1.05
N VAL A 50 -7.04 15.94 2.15
CA VAL A 50 -8.24 15.14 2.46
C VAL A 50 -9.15 15.97 3.32
N LYS A 51 -10.43 15.92 3.07
CA LYS A 51 -11.40 16.81 3.71
C LYS A 51 -12.55 16.02 4.32
N ASN A 52 -13.07 16.56 5.39
CA ASN A 52 -14.43 16.35 5.82
C ASN A 52 -15.11 17.73 5.97
N HIS A 53 -16.36 17.78 6.49
CA HIS A 53 -17.11 19.05 6.53
C HIS A 53 -16.38 20.22 7.22
N ASN A 54 -15.56 19.96 8.24
CA ASN A 54 -14.99 20.99 9.11
C ASN A 54 -13.45 20.98 9.17
N ILE A 55 -12.80 19.95 8.67
CA ILE A 55 -11.38 19.72 8.89
C ILE A 55 -10.70 19.32 7.58
N SER A 56 -9.50 19.81 7.36
CA SER A 56 -8.64 19.37 6.26
C SER A 56 -7.34 18.79 6.80
N ALA A 57 -6.87 17.72 6.18
CA ALA A 57 -5.58 17.11 6.51
C ALA A 57 -4.75 16.86 5.25
N GLN A 58 -3.44 16.95 5.39
CA GLN A 58 -2.49 16.44 4.41
C GLN A 58 -2.02 15.07 4.87
N ILE A 59 -2.01 14.12 3.95
CA ILE A 59 -1.54 12.77 4.20
C ILE A 59 -0.36 12.49 3.31
N THR A 60 0.65 11.85 3.88
CA THR A 60 1.80 11.33 3.16
C THR A 60 2.01 9.90 3.60
N GLU A 61 2.03 8.98 2.65
CA GLU A 61 2.32 7.57 2.88
C GLU A 61 3.54 7.16 2.06
N ALA A 62 4.39 6.35 2.66
CA ALA A 62 5.50 5.71 1.97
C ALA A 62 5.54 4.24 2.37
N THR A 63 5.72 3.39 1.38
CA THR A 63 5.83 1.93 1.58
C THR A 63 7.10 1.45 0.89
N PHE A 64 7.84 0.62 1.59
CA PHE A 64 8.98 -0.11 1.05
C PHE A 64 8.75 -1.59 1.29
N ASP A 65 8.76 -2.38 0.21
CA ASP A 65 8.54 -3.82 0.24
C ASP A 65 9.74 -4.58 -0.27
N LEU A 66 10.07 -5.66 0.42
CA LEU A 66 10.96 -6.71 -0.03
C LEU A 66 10.14 -8.00 -0.15
N GLU A 67 10.01 -8.51 -1.35
CA GLU A 67 9.26 -9.74 -1.65
C GLU A 67 10.21 -10.84 -2.12
N TYR A 68 9.96 -12.06 -1.66
CA TYR A 68 10.60 -13.27 -2.16
C TYR A 68 9.53 -14.23 -2.62
N LEU A 69 9.50 -14.52 -3.92
CA LEU A 69 8.45 -15.28 -4.57
C LEU A 69 9.02 -16.56 -5.19
N TYR A 70 8.29 -17.66 -5.07
CA TYR A 70 8.60 -18.93 -5.69
C TYR A 70 7.35 -19.52 -6.36
N PRO A 71 7.49 -20.23 -7.50
CA PRO A 71 6.37 -20.82 -8.20
C PRO A 71 5.81 -22.00 -7.40
N VAL A 72 4.50 -22.02 -7.25
CA VAL A 72 3.77 -23.16 -6.68
C VAL A 72 3.39 -24.15 -7.77
N GLY A 73 3.09 -23.66 -8.97
CA GLY A 73 2.71 -24.48 -10.12
C GLY A 73 2.08 -23.65 -11.22
N ASN A 74 1.87 -24.35 -12.34
CA ASN A 74 1.09 -23.86 -13.46
C ASN A 74 -0.23 -24.64 -13.51
N PHE A 75 -1.31 -23.91 -13.70
CA PHE A 75 -2.67 -24.47 -13.78
C PHE A 75 -3.26 -24.12 -15.13
N LEU A 76 -3.80 -25.11 -15.83
CA LEU A 76 -4.49 -24.85 -17.08
C LEU A 76 -5.84 -24.16 -16.82
N LEU A 77 -6.01 -22.95 -17.33
CA LEU A 77 -7.24 -22.16 -17.24
C LEU A 77 -7.63 -21.67 -18.64
N LEU A 78 -8.81 -22.09 -19.14
CA LEU A 78 -9.32 -21.67 -20.47
C LEU A 78 -8.29 -21.78 -21.60
N SER A 79 -7.53 -22.88 -21.63
CA SER A 79 -6.50 -23.21 -22.63
C SER A 79 -5.15 -22.45 -22.49
N ASN A 80 -4.97 -21.62 -21.47
CA ASN A 80 -3.71 -20.98 -21.18
C ASN A 80 -3.19 -21.38 -19.80
N ASP A 81 -1.87 -21.34 -19.62
CA ASP A 81 -1.24 -21.67 -18.34
C ASP A 81 -1.30 -20.46 -17.39
N LEU A 82 -1.98 -20.63 -16.27
CA LEU A 82 -1.95 -19.71 -15.15
C LEU A 82 -0.74 -20.05 -14.26
N ALA A 83 0.24 -19.19 -14.19
CA ALA A 83 1.37 -19.35 -13.28
C ALA A 83 1.03 -18.75 -11.91
N LEU A 84 1.22 -19.52 -10.83
CA LEU A 84 1.01 -19.07 -9.46
C LEU A 84 2.33 -18.99 -8.71
N LEU A 85 2.61 -17.84 -8.12
CA LEU A 85 3.75 -17.58 -7.24
C LEU A 85 3.24 -17.23 -5.84
N VAL A 86 3.95 -17.68 -4.83
CA VAL A 86 3.68 -17.32 -3.43
C VAL A 86 5.00 -17.07 -2.72
N GLY A 87 4.96 -16.34 -1.61
CA GLY A 87 6.14 -16.18 -0.78
C GLY A 87 5.97 -15.20 0.36
N PRO A 88 7.00 -15.10 1.21
CA PRO A 88 7.06 -14.09 2.24
C PRO A 88 7.36 -12.71 1.65
N SER A 89 6.88 -11.68 2.33
CA SER A 89 7.32 -10.31 2.12
C SER A 89 7.58 -9.60 3.44
N ALA A 90 8.49 -8.63 3.41
CA ALA A 90 8.72 -7.70 4.50
C ALA A 90 8.33 -6.30 4.01
N GLU A 91 7.46 -5.64 4.76
CA GLU A 91 6.95 -4.33 4.41
C GLU A 91 7.31 -3.33 5.50
N PHE A 92 7.86 -2.19 5.09
CA PHE A 92 7.99 -1.02 5.94
C PHE A 92 7.05 0.07 5.46
N PHE A 93 6.09 0.43 6.29
CA PHE A 93 5.06 1.43 6.02
C PHE A 93 5.22 2.63 6.93
N LEU A 94 5.14 3.81 6.34
CA LEU A 94 5.12 5.10 7.01
C LEU A 94 3.84 5.85 6.65
N HIS A 95 3.15 6.34 7.65
CA HIS A 95 1.99 7.21 7.49
C HIS A 95 2.22 8.48 8.27
N PHE A 96 2.14 9.59 7.58
CA PHE A 96 2.29 10.92 8.13
C PHE A 96 1.04 11.74 7.85
N ARG A 97 0.46 12.33 8.87
CA ARG A 97 -0.72 13.16 8.76
C ARG A 97 -0.49 14.51 9.45
N ASN A 98 -0.75 15.57 8.72
CA ASN A 98 -0.78 16.94 9.22
C ASN A 98 -2.21 17.46 9.09
N GLN A 99 -2.85 17.76 10.21
CA GLN A 99 -4.23 18.18 10.28
C GLN A 99 -4.32 19.63 10.73
N ASN A 100 -5.03 20.44 9.95
CA ASN A 100 -5.42 21.80 10.32
C ASN A 100 -6.83 21.78 10.89
N MET A 101 -6.97 22.04 12.17
CA MET A 101 -8.27 22.23 12.81
C MET A 101 -8.63 23.71 12.76
N ALA A 102 -9.64 24.07 12.00
CA ALA A 102 -10.29 25.37 12.11
C ALA A 102 -11.21 25.33 13.34
N SER A 103 -10.72 25.75 14.51
CA SER A 103 -11.62 26.01 15.63
C SER A 103 -12.30 27.36 15.42
N GLY A 104 -13.63 27.39 15.51
CA GLY A 104 -14.38 28.65 15.46
C GLY A 104 -13.88 29.63 16.54
N GLY A 105 -13.02 30.56 16.14
CA GLY A 105 -12.63 31.72 16.91
C GLY A 105 -11.33 31.64 17.66
N SER A 106 -10.17 31.43 17.08
CA SER A 106 -8.87 31.95 17.53
C SER A 106 -7.67 31.03 17.77
N SER A 107 -7.67 29.75 17.49
CA SER A 107 -6.40 29.04 17.39
C SER A 107 -6.48 27.87 16.41
N LEU A 108 -5.64 27.94 15.36
CA LEU A 108 -5.36 26.80 14.48
C LEU A 108 -4.52 25.80 15.28
N PHE A 109 -5.13 24.71 15.72
CA PHE A 109 -4.37 23.57 16.26
C PHE A 109 -3.89 22.70 15.10
N ASN A 110 -2.59 22.67 14.87
CA ASN A 110 -1.96 21.71 13.98
C ASN A 110 -1.75 20.41 14.74
N ALA A 111 -2.51 19.37 14.41
CA ALA A 111 -2.25 18.04 14.94
C ALA A 111 -1.43 17.25 13.93
N LEU A 112 -0.23 16.84 14.38
CA LEU A 112 0.66 15.99 13.60
C LEU A 112 0.60 14.59 14.15
N SER A 113 0.36 13.60 13.31
CA SER A 113 0.47 12.18 13.68
C SER A 113 1.42 11.45 12.74
N PHE A 114 2.16 10.54 13.32
CA PHE A 114 3.06 9.66 12.61
C PHE A 114 2.81 8.23 13.04
N SER A 115 2.73 7.31 12.09
CA SER A 115 2.64 5.87 12.34
C SER A 115 3.62 5.14 11.44
N SER A 116 4.32 4.18 12.00
CA SER A 116 5.20 3.28 11.25
C SER A 116 4.88 1.83 11.59
N LEU A 117 4.95 0.98 10.58
CA LEU A 117 4.80 -0.47 10.72
C LEU A 117 5.92 -1.15 9.96
N LEU A 118 6.59 -2.08 10.62
CA LEU A 118 7.44 -3.08 9.99
C LEU A 118 6.70 -4.42 10.07
N SER A 119 6.32 -4.97 8.92
CA SER A 119 5.43 -6.13 8.85
C SER A 119 6.08 -7.29 8.12
N ALA A 120 5.91 -8.49 8.66
CA ALA A 120 6.05 -9.73 7.93
C ALA A 120 4.69 -10.08 7.30
N ALA A 121 4.67 -10.37 6.02
CA ALA A 121 3.46 -10.62 5.25
C ALA A 121 3.59 -11.85 4.36
N ALA A 122 2.45 -12.39 3.92
CA ALA A 122 2.37 -13.36 2.85
C ALA A 122 1.92 -12.67 1.56
N LYS A 123 2.56 -13.02 0.44
CA LYS A 123 2.23 -12.55 -0.90
C LYS A 123 1.85 -13.71 -1.78
N ALA A 124 0.85 -13.53 -2.63
CA ALA A 124 0.50 -14.42 -3.73
C ALA A 124 0.33 -13.62 -5.00
N GLU A 125 0.80 -14.16 -6.13
CA GLU A 125 0.63 -13.57 -7.47
C GLU A 125 0.24 -14.65 -8.46
N ALA A 126 -0.64 -14.31 -9.38
CA ALA A 126 -1.05 -15.15 -10.48
C ALA A 126 -0.87 -14.38 -11.80
N TYR A 127 -0.27 -15.05 -12.79
CA TYR A 127 0.00 -14.50 -14.11
C TYR A 127 -0.75 -15.33 -15.15
N TYR A 128 -1.63 -14.67 -15.88
CA TYR A 128 -2.44 -15.30 -16.91
C TYR A 128 -2.16 -14.68 -18.28
N PRO A 129 -1.36 -15.34 -19.14
CA PRO A 129 -1.14 -14.88 -20.51
C PRO A 129 -2.40 -15.11 -21.33
N LEU A 130 -2.96 -14.03 -21.92
CA LEU A 130 -4.05 -14.13 -22.88
C LEU A 130 -3.52 -14.50 -24.27
N ASN A 131 -2.34 -13.99 -24.63
CA ASN A 131 -1.58 -14.30 -25.83
C ASN A 131 -0.12 -13.81 -25.63
N ASP A 132 0.69 -13.83 -26.71
CA ASP A 132 2.10 -13.48 -26.68
C ASP A 132 2.39 -12.03 -26.24
N VAL A 133 1.42 -11.13 -26.35
CA VAL A 133 1.59 -9.70 -26.05
C VAL A 133 0.71 -9.21 -24.89
N PHE A 134 -0.37 -9.92 -24.54
CA PHE A 134 -1.29 -9.53 -23.45
C PHE A 134 -1.26 -10.52 -22.29
N GLN A 135 -1.15 -9.99 -21.08
CA GLN A 135 -1.17 -10.74 -19.82
C GLN A 135 -2.04 -10.03 -18.79
N ILE A 136 -2.73 -10.79 -17.96
CA ILE A 136 -3.42 -10.28 -16.77
C ILE A 136 -2.72 -10.85 -15.55
N ASP A 137 -2.40 -9.95 -14.61
CA ASP A 137 -1.82 -10.33 -13.34
C ASP A 137 -2.80 -10.03 -12.20
N PHE A 138 -2.77 -10.89 -11.20
CA PHE A 138 -3.47 -10.72 -9.94
C PHE A 138 -2.47 -10.81 -8.81
N GLY A 139 -2.53 -9.89 -7.86
CA GLY A 139 -1.67 -9.89 -6.69
C GLY A 139 -2.49 -9.74 -5.42
N ALA A 140 -2.08 -10.40 -4.35
CA ALA A 140 -2.62 -10.22 -3.01
C ALA A 140 -1.51 -10.32 -1.98
N ARG A 141 -1.51 -9.41 -0.99
CA ARG A 141 -0.59 -9.40 0.14
C ARG A 141 -1.35 -9.18 1.43
N LEU A 142 -1.02 -9.95 2.46
CA LEU A 142 -1.62 -9.84 3.79
C LEU A 142 -0.52 -9.84 4.86
N SER A 143 -0.49 -8.81 5.70
CA SER A 143 0.39 -8.77 6.87
C SER A 143 -0.05 -9.78 7.92
N ILE A 144 0.93 -10.51 8.50
CA ILE A 144 0.70 -11.55 9.51
C ILE A 144 1.14 -11.06 10.88
N LEU A 145 2.30 -10.43 10.94
CA LEU A 145 2.91 -9.92 12.16
C LEU A 145 3.52 -8.56 11.86
N SER A 146 3.31 -7.60 12.74
CA SER A 146 3.85 -6.25 12.57
C SER A 146 4.48 -5.75 13.87
N LEU A 147 5.56 -5.01 13.75
CA LEU A 147 6.11 -4.17 14.79
C LEU A 147 5.71 -2.74 14.48
N GLY A 148 4.91 -2.14 15.33
CA GLY A 148 4.36 -0.82 15.10
C GLY A 148 4.86 0.20 16.11
N ALA A 149 5.09 1.43 15.64
CA ALA A 149 5.31 2.59 16.48
C ALA A 149 4.37 3.73 16.03
N ARG A 150 3.83 4.44 16.99
CA ARG A 150 2.97 5.60 16.73
C ARG A 150 3.43 6.77 17.58
N MET A 151 3.56 7.92 16.97
CA MET A 151 3.89 9.17 17.62
C MET A 151 2.78 10.19 17.38
N ILE A 152 2.38 10.84 18.45
CA ILE A 152 1.34 11.83 18.45
C ILE A 152 1.92 13.09 19.05
N ASN A 153 1.75 14.19 18.31
CA ASN A 153 2.24 15.51 18.70
C ASN A 153 3.72 15.50 19.10
N PRO A 154 4.65 15.59 18.13
CA PRO A 154 6.09 15.56 18.41
C PRO A 154 6.56 16.68 19.35
N GLU A 155 5.81 17.79 19.47
CA GLU A 155 6.13 18.87 20.38
C GLU A 155 5.97 18.48 21.87
N LYS A 156 5.15 17.46 22.16
CA LYS A 156 4.93 16.98 23.53
C LYS A 156 5.71 15.72 23.89
N ASN A 157 6.52 15.19 22.97
CA ASN A 157 7.24 13.91 23.13
C ASN A 157 6.35 12.73 23.57
N ASP A 158 5.05 12.77 23.28
CA ASP A 158 4.15 11.67 23.54
C ASP A 158 4.38 10.55 22.51
N VAL A 159 5.37 9.73 22.78
CA VAL A 159 5.66 8.54 22.00
C VAL A 159 4.79 7.42 22.54
N SER A 160 3.84 6.96 21.75
CA SER A 160 3.20 5.70 22.07
C SER A 160 4.22 4.57 22.02
N ALA A 161 4.16 3.68 22.99
CA ALA A 161 5.09 2.56 23.07
C ALA A 161 5.09 1.74 21.77
N VAL A 162 6.27 1.28 21.37
CA VAL A 162 6.40 0.28 20.30
C VAL A 162 5.65 -0.98 20.69
N LYS A 163 4.81 -1.51 19.79
CA LYS A 163 3.99 -2.70 20.03
C LYS A 163 4.22 -3.74 18.95
N VAL A 164 4.21 -5.00 19.38
CA VAL A 164 4.07 -6.14 18.47
C VAL A 164 2.58 -6.35 18.22
N LEU A 165 2.20 -6.36 16.95
CA LEU A 165 0.84 -6.43 16.48
C LEU A 165 0.67 -7.70 15.63
N THR A 166 -0.34 -8.49 15.97
CA THR A 166 -0.71 -9.68 15.19
C THR A 166 -1.79 -9.32 14.16
N VAL A 167 -2.13 -10.25 13.28
CA VAL A 167 -3.23 -10.08 12.31
C VAL A 167 -4.57 -9.67 12.96
N LEU A 168 -4.80 -10.01 14.23
CA LEU A 168 -6.01 -9.62 14.96
C LEU A 168 -6.00 -8.14 15.37
N SER A 169 -4.83 -7.58 15.63
CA SER A 169 -4.64 -6.20 16.08
C SER A 169 -4.13 -5.25 14.99
N SER A 170 -3.59 -5.79 13.91
CA SER A 170 -3.16 -5.01 12.75
C SER A 170 -3.31 -5.83 11.48
N ILE A 171 -4.13 -5.36 10.58
CA ILE A 171 -4.33 -5.96 9.25
C ILE A 171 -3.89 -4.94 8.22
N ARG A 172 -2.97 -5.34 7.34
CA ARG A 172 -2.73 -4.65 6.07
C ARG A 172 -2.95 -5.64 4.94
N LEU A 173 -3.92 -5.32 4.11
CA LEU A 173 -4.28 -6.06 2.91
C LEU A 173 -3.99 -5.17 1.70
N SER A 174 -3.28 -5.70 0.72
CA SER A 174 -3.16 -5.08 -0.60
C SER A 174 -3.56 -6.11 -1.65
N THR A 175 -4.39 -5.69 -2.60
CA THR A 175 -4.73 -6.48 -3.77
C THR A 175 -4.50 -5.66 -5.03
N GLU A 176 -4.11 -6.31 -6.11
CA GLU A 176 -3.87 -5.67 -7.39
C GLU A 176 -4.37 -6.53 -8.56
N ILE A 177 -4.83 -5.86 -9.59
CA ILE A 177 -5.10 -6.43 -10.90
C ILE A 177 -4.37 -5.57 -11.92
N ALA A 178 -3.57 -6.20 -12.79
CA ALA A 178 -2.85 -5.51 -13.83
C ALA A 178 -3.15 -6.10 -15.21
N ALA A 179 -3.41 -5.25 -16.18
CA ALA A 179 -3.40 -5.59 -17.60
C ALA A 179 -2.07 -5.13 -18.19
N ARG A 180 -1.29 -6.06 -18.73
CA ARG A 180 0.02 -5.81 -19.31
C ARG A 180 -0.01 -6.00 -20.81
N TYR A 181 0.64 -5.08 -21.51
CA TYR A 181 0.83 -5.12 -22.96
C TYR A 181 2.30 -4.99 -23.32
N ARG A 182 2.88 -6.02 -23.94
CA ARG A 182 4.24 -5.99 -24.45
C ARG A 182 4.27 -5.22 -25.77
N VAL A 183 4.82 -4.01 -25.73
CA VAL A 183 4.96 -3.14 -26.91
C VAL A 183 6.08 -3.65 -27.81
N ALA A 184 7.20 -4.00 -27.22
CA ALA A 184 8.39 -4.53 -27.87
C ALA A 184 9.26 -5.18 -26.80
N ASN A 185 10.16 -6.06 -27.19
CA ASN A 185 11.17 -6.55 -26.26
C ASN A 185 12.28 -5.47 -26.15
N PRO A 186 12.58 -4.93 -24.94
CA PRO A 186 12.17 -5.34 -23.60
C PRO A 186 11.08 -4.48 -22.91
N LEU A 187 10.21 -3.78 -23.65
CA LEU A 187 9.27 -2.77 -23.13
C LEU A 187 7.85 -3.32 -22.94
N THR A 188 7.33 -3.21 -21.72
CA THR A 188 5.94 -3.55 -21.36
C THR A 188 5.24 -2.36 -20.72
N LEU A 189 4.02 -2.07 -21.18
CA LEU A 189 3.11 -1.13 -20.54
C LEU A 189 2.12 -1.88 -19.66
N ALA A 190 1.75 -1.30 -18.52
CA ALA A 190 0.74 -1.87 -17.65
C ALA A 190 -0.24 -0.81 -17.18
N LEU A 191 -1.52 -1.22 -17.09
CA LEU A 191 -2.55 -0.51 -16.35
C LEU A 191 -2.90 -1.36 -15.12
N VAL A 192 -2.70 -0.79 -13.94
CA VAL A 192 -2.87 -1.48 -12.67
C VAL A 192 -3.96 -0.80 -11.86
N TYR A 193 -4.89 -1.59 -11.34
CA TYR A 193 -5.78 -1.19 -10.26
C TYR A 193 -5.29 -1.83 -8.96
N GLN A 194 -5.04 -1.02 -7.95
CA GLN A 194 -4.56 -1.44 -6.64
C GLN A 194 -5.56 -1.00 -5.57
N PHE A 195 -5.92 -1.92 -4.69
CA PHE A 195 -6.69 -1.63 -3.48
C PHE A 195 -5.82 -1.93 -2.25
N LYS A 196 -5.77 -0.99 -1.30
CA LYS A 196 -5.09 -1.15 -0.01
C LYS A 196 -6.06 -0.93 1.13
N TYR A 197 -5.97 -1.75 2.15
CA TYR A 197 -6.70 -1.61 3.39
C TYR A 197 -5.77 -1.78 4.57
N THR A 198 -5.83 -0.85 5.51
CA THR A 198 -5.05 -0.89 6.75
C THR A 198 -6.00 -0.70 7.93
N ARG A 199 -5.93 -1.61 8.90
CA ARG A 199 -6.58 -1.52 10.19
C ARG A 199 -5.55 -1.75 11.28
N ILE A 200 -5.44 -0.81 12.21
CA ILE A 200 -4.60 -0.93 13.40
C ILE A 200 -5.49 -0.68 14.61
N ALA A 201 -5.63 -1.69 15.48
CA ALA A 201 -6.41 -1.64 16.71
C ALA A 201 -5.55 -1.90 17.97
N GLY A 202 -4.23 -1.87 17.81
CA GLY A 202 -3.29 -2.05 18.92
C GLY A 202 -3.14 -0.82 19.83
N TRP A 203 -3.58 0.33 19.32
CA TRP A 203 -3.76 1.61 20.01
C TRP A 203 -5.21 2.05 19.82
N ASP A 204 -5.44 3.34 19.58
CA ASP A 204 -6.73 3.80 19.08
C ASP A 204 -6.94 3.31 17.65
N LEU A 205 -8.18 3.11 17.27
CA LEU A 205 -8.51 2.54 15.97
C LEU A 205 -8.05 3.46 14.84
N PHE A 206 -7.19 2.93 13.99
CA PHE A 206 -6.81 3.53 12.72
C PHE A 206 -7.34 2.67 11.57
N LEU A 207 -8.09 3.27 10.68
CA LEU A 207 -8.60 2.67 9.47
C LEU A 207 -8.17 3.50 8.27
N SER A 208 -7.57 2.88 7.28
CA SER A 208 -7.28 3.49 5.98
C SER A 208 -7.69 2.55 4.86
N GLY A 209 -8.35 3.07 3.85
CA GLY A 209 -8.64 2.37 2.62
C GLY A 209 -8.32 3.27 1.44
N SER A 210 -7.62 2.75 0.44
CA SER A 210 -7.33 3.45 -0.80
C SER A 210 -7.50 2.54 -2.00
N ASP A 211 -7.94 3.14 -3.10
CA ASP A 211 -7.97 2.57 -4.43
C ASP A 211 -7.17 3.47 -5.37
N THR A 212 -6.34 2.86 -6.21
CA THR A 212 -5.40 3.60 -7.06
C THR A 212 -5.35 2.98 -8.45
N PHE A 213 -5.47 3.82 -9.48
CA PHE A 213 -5.19 3.49 -10.87
C PHE A 213 -3.79 3.94 -11.23
N ILE A 214 -2.97 3.02 -11.73
CA ILE A 214 -1.56 3.23 -11.99
C ILE A 214 -1.28 2.90 -13.45
N ALA A 215 -0.66 3.83 -14.17
CA ALA A 215 -0.01 3.54 -15.45
C ALA A 215 1.47 3.27 -15.17
N ALA A 216 1.96 2.10 -15.57
CA ALA A 216 3.31 1.66 -15.33
C ALA A 216 4.03 1.28 -16.62
N ILE A 217 5.32 1.47 -16.62
CA ILE A 217 6.23 1.05 -17.70
C ILE A 217 7.26 0.13 -17.06
N THR A 218 7.41 -1.05 -17.64
CA THR A 218 8.43 -2.03 -17.22
C THR A 218 9.46 -2.17 -18.34
N TYR A 219 10.72 -2.20 -17.96
CA TYR A 219 11.84 -2.43 -18.86
C TYR A 219 12.62 -3.66 -18.33
N ASP A 220 12.68 -4.70 -19.15
CA ASP A 220 13.40 -5.94 -18.83
C ASP A 220 14.88 -5.77 -19.24
N LEU A 221 15.80 -5.88 -18.25
CA LEU A 221 17.24 -5.70 -18.39
C LEU A 221 17.96 -7.00 -18.70
#